data_9510dccd14a4cd16d5ce6eee060767b7
#
_entry.id   9510dccd14a4cd16d5ce6eee060767b7
#
_cell.length_a   1.000
_cell.length_b   1.000
_cell.length_c   1.000
_cell.angle_alpha   90.00
_cell.angle_beta   90.00
_cell.angle_gamma   90.00
#
_symmetry.space_group_name_H-M   'P 1'
#
loop_
_entity.id
_entity.type
_entity.pdbx_description
1 polymer ?
#
loop_
_entity_poly.entity_id
_entity_poly.type
_entity_poly.pdbx_seq_one_letter_code
_entity_poly.pdbx_strand_id
1 'polypeptide(L)'
;VSKAFIGVNGIDGHNVTTANEEEGNGDAIILNNAIEKYIVADNSKFDSYSFYCFYRLDDLDAVITDDDISPKVKEKYQSYTNVL
;
A
#
# COMPACT_ATOMS: atom_id res chain seq x y z
N VAL A 1 12.19 4.93 13.07
CA VAL A 1 11.66 3.56 13.30
C VAL A 1 12.28 2.60 12.30
N SER A 2 12.44 1.34 12.70
CA SER A 2 13.01 0.33 11.80
C SER A 2 11.98 -0.25 10.83
N LYS A 3 10.72 -0.40 11.26
CA LYS A 3 9.65 -0.93 10.42
C LYS A 3 8.40 -0.09 10.58
N ALA A 4 7.70 0.18 9.49
CA ALA A 4 6.42 0.86 9.51
C ALA A 4 5.36 -0.01 8.83
N PHE A 5 4.17 -0.09 9.44
CA PHE A 5 3.01 -0.82 8.92
C PHE A 5 1.86 0.16 8.85
N ILE A 6 1.40 0.47 7.65
CA ILE A 6 0.36 1.50 7.41
C ILE A 6 -0.84 0.86 6.72
N GLY A 7 -2.03 1.04 7.30
CA GLY A 7 -3.28 0.66 6.66
C GLY A 7 -3.69 1.70 5.63
N VAL A 8 -4.25 1.27 4.49
CA VAL A 8 -4.62 2.17 3.38
C VAL A 8 -6.03 1.90 2.88
N ASN A 9 -6.57 2.84 2.14
CA ASN A 9 -7.95 2.76 1.65
C ASN A 9 -8.06 2.26 0.21
N GLY A 10 -7.01 2.35 -0.59
CA GLY A 10 -7.04 1.86 -1.96
C GLY A 10 -5.65 1.73 -2.56
N ILE A 11 -5.51 0.76 -3.45
CA ILE A 11 -4.29 0.52 -4.20
C ILE A 11 -4.70 0.41 -5.67
N ASP A 12 -4.15 1.27 -6.52
CA ASP A 12 -4.48 1.30 -7.94
C ASP A 12 -3.21 1.46 -8.77
N GLY A 13 -2.83 0.42 -9.51
CA GLY A 13 -1.58 0.41 -10.25
C GLY A 13 -0.39 0.62 -9.31
N HIS A 14 0.40 1.65 -9.55
CA HIS A 14 1.53 2.02 -8.70
C HIS A 14 1.14 2.88 -7.49
N ASN A 15 -0.13 3.28 -7.40
CA ASN A 15 -0.57 4.29 -6.46
C ASN A 15 -1.13 3.69 -5.18
N VAL A 16 -0.69 4.24 -4.05
CA VAL A 16 -1.25 3.91 -2.74
C VAL A 16 -2.05 5.11 -2.27
N THR A 17 -3.32 4.89 -1.96
CA THR A 17 -4.26 5.98 -1.73
C THR A 17 -4.95 5.89 -0.37
N THR A 18 -5.35 7.05 0.14
CA THR A 18 -6.06 7.16 1.41
C THR A 18 -7.21 8.15 1.29
N ALA A 19 -8.02 8.25 2.35
CA ALA A 19 -9.27 8.99 2.33
C ALA A 19 -9.09 10.51 2.26
N ASN A 20 -7.98 11.06 2.76
CA ASN A 20 -7.75 12.49 2.73
C ASN A 20 -6.26 12.83 2.73
N GLU A 21 -5.97 14.06 2.34
CA GLU A 21 -4.60 14.55 2.18
C GLU A 21 -3.83 14.60 3.50
N GLU A 22 -4.46 15.05 4.57
CA GLU A 22 -3.81 15.15 5.87
C GLU A 22 -3.33 13.80 6.38
N GLU A 23 -4.19 12.78 6.30
CA GLU A 23 -3.86 11.42 6.67
C GLU A 23 -2.75 10.86 5.78
N GLY A 24 -2.83 11.09 4.48
CA GLY A 24 -1.82 10.64 3.53
C GLY A 24 -0.46 11.27 3.77
N ASN A 25 -0.41 12.56 4.06
CA ASN A 25 0.85 13.24 4.35
C ASN A 25 1.49 12.70 5.63
N GLY A 26 0.69 12.43 6.66
CA GLY A 26 1.18 11.82 7.91
C GLY A 26 1.75 10.44 7.68
N ASP A 27 1.05 9.62 6.92
CA ASP A 27 1.48 8.26 6.59
C ASP A 27 2.77 8.27 5.75
N ALA A 28 2.89 9.19 4.81
CA ALA A 28 4.10 9.32 4.00
C ALA A 28 5.33 9.66 4.84
N ILE A 29 5.16 10.54 5.83
CA ILE A 29 6.25 10.89 6.74
C ILE A 29 6.70 9.68 7.53
N ILE A 30 5.77 8.88 8.03
CA ILE A 30 6.09 7.67 8.79
C ILE A 30 6.86 6.68 7.90
N LEU A 31 6.39 6.44 6.70
CA LEU A 31 7.04 5.52 5.77
C LEU A 31 8.44 6.01 5.38
N ASN A 32 8.60 7.31 5.11
CA ASN A 32 9.89 7.86 4.71
C ASN A 32 10.95 7.76 5.82
N ASN A 33 10.53 7.65 7.07
CA ASN A 33 11.42 7.53 8.21
C ASN A 33 11.66 6.08 8.64
N ALA A 34 11.12 5.10 7.93
CA ALA A 34 11.28 3.69 8.24
C ALA A 34 12.36 3.07 7.35
N ILE A 35 13.07 2.08 7.88
CA ILE A 35 14.04 1.29 7.12
C ILE A 35 13.29 0.27 6.25
N GLU A 36 12.27 -0.37 6.82
CA GLU A 36 11.39 -1.28 6.09
C GLU A 36 9.98 -0.71 6.06
N LYS A 37 9.36 -0.74 4.89
CA LYS A 37 8.08 -0.08 4.63
C LYS A 37 7.05 -1.07 4.16
N TYR A 38 5.97 -1.21 4.94
CA TYR A 38 4.89 -2.16 4.66
C TYR A 38 3.54 -1.47 4.65
N ILE A 39 2.67 -1.92 3.74
CA ILE A 39 1.27 -1.53 3.74
C ILE A 39 0.44 -2.74 4.08
N VAL A 40 -0.62 -2.53 4.87
CA VAL A 40 -1.59 -3.56 5.24
C VAL A 40 -2.92 -3.22 4.58
N ALA A 41 -3.42 -4.11 3.74
CA ALA A 41 -4.67 -3.90 3.00
C ALA A 41 -5.37 -5.22 2.76
N ASP A 42 -6.69 -5.28 3.02
CA ASP A 42 -7.44 -6.48 2.65
C ASP A 42 -7.63 -6.53 1.13
N ASN A 43 -8.10 -7.67 0.61
CA ASN A 43 -8.20 -7.88 -0.83
C ASN A 43 -9.12 -6.87 -1.53
N SER A 44 -10.09 -6.29 -0.83
CA SER A 44 -11.02 -5.33 -1.42
C SER A 44 -10.38 -3.98 -1.77
N LYS A 45 -9.19 -3.71 -1.24
CA LYS A 45 -8.49 -2.44 -1.48
C LYS A 45 -7.72 -2.42 -2.79
N PHE A 46 -7.48 -3.58 -3.41
CA PHE A 46 -6.77 -3.66 -4.68
C PHE A 46 -7.67 -3.22 -5.83
N ASP A 47 -7.08 -2.58 -6.84
CA ASP A 47 -7.79 -2.01 -7.99
C ASP A 47 -8.85 -0.99 -7.58
N SER A 48 -8.62 -0.30 -6.46
CA SER A 48 -9.51 0.70 -5.92
C SER A 48 -8.73 1.97 -5.64
N TYR A 49 -9.21 3.09 -6.14
CA TYR A 49 -8.63 4.40 -5.88
C TYR A 49 -9.52 5.15 -4.88
N SER A 50 -8.93 5.58 -3.76
CA SER A 50 -9.66 6.37 -2.78
C SER A 50 -9.65 7.84 -3.19
N PHE A 51 -9.16 8.74 -2.36
CA PHE A 51 -9.20 10.16 -2.66
C PHE A 51 -7.82 10.73 -3.01
N TYR A 52 -6.80 10.37 -2.24
CA TYR A 52 -5.50 11.03 -2.30
C TYR A 52 -4.38 10.00 -2.40
N CYS A 53 -3.56 10.09 -3.45
CA CYS A 53 -2.38 9.24 -3.61
C CYS A 53 -1.23 9.84 -2.80
N PHE A 54 -0.69 9.08 -1.84
CA PHE A 54 0.35 9.59 -0.97
C PHE A 54 1.68 8.84 -1.07
N TYR A 55 1.68 7.70 -1.75
CA TYR A 55 2.88 6.89 -1.87
C TYR A 55 2.83 6.02 -3.11
N ARG A 56 3.97 5.45 -3.49
CA ARG A 56 4.06 4.52 -4.62
C ARG A 56 4.42 3.13 -4.14
N LEU A 57 3.79 2.12 -4.74
CA LEU A 57 4.08 0.72 -4.41
C LEU A 57 5.55 0.36 -4.62
N ASP A 58 6.16 0.94 -5.64
CA ASP A 58 7.55 0.64 -6.00
C ASP A 58 8.54 0.98 -4.88
N ASP A 59 8.17 1.89 -3.99
CA ASP A 59 9.02 2.34 -2.90
C ASP A 59 8.79 1.55 -1.61
N LEU A 60 7.92 0.53 -1.64
CA LEU A 60 7.62 -0.31 -0.49
C LEU A 60 8.39 -1.61 -0.53
N ASP A 61 8.60 -2.21 0.65
CA ASP A 61 9.17 -3.55 0.74
C ASP A 61 8.12 -4.62 0.46
N ALA A 62 6.88 -4.41 0.92
CA ALA A 62 5.80 -5.35 0.67
C ALA A 62 4.43 -4.78 1.01
N VAL A 63 3.40 -5.41 0.43
CA VAL A 63 2.00 -5.24 0.84
C VAL A 63 1.57 -6.53 1.53
N ILE A 64 1.00 -6.40 2.71
CA ILE A 64 0.47 -7.53 3.48
C ILE A 64 -1.04 -7.56 3.28
N THR A 65 -1.55 -8.68 2.79
CA THR A 65 -2.98 -8.83 2.51
C THR A 65 -3.49 -10.17 3.04
N ASP A 66 -4.78 -10.42 2.84
CA ASP A 66 -5.41 -11.67 3.26
C ASP A 66 -5.33 -12.75 2.16
N ASP A 67 -5.77 -13.96 2.50
CA ASP A 67 -5.73 -15.12 1.60
C ASP A 67 -6.82 -15.09 0.53
N ASP A 68 -7.78 -14.15 0.63
CA ASP A 68 -8.90 -14.05 -0.32
C ASP A 68 -8.53 -13.27 -1.59
N ILE A 69 -7.33 -12.73 -1.67
CA ILE A 69 -6.87 -12.04 -2.88
C ILE A 69 -6.85 -13.03 -4.05
N SER A 70 -7.41 -12.62 -5.20
CA SER A 70 -7.40 -13.49 -6.37
C SER A 70 -5.97 -13.67 -6.90
N PRO A 71 -5.63 -14.86 -7.42
CA PRO A 71 -4.30 -15.09 -7.98
C PRO A 71 -3.93 -14.10 -9.09
N LYS A 72 -4.90 -13.67 -9.87
CA LYS A 72 -4.70 -12.72 -10.96
C LYS A 72 -4.32 -11.33 -10.46
N VAL A 73 -5.01 -10.85 -9.42
CA VAL A 73 -4.70 -9.57 -8.80
C VAL A 73 -3.35 -9.63 -8.10
N LYS A 74 -3.08 -10.70 -7.38
CA LYS A 74 -1.80 -10.89 -6.70
C LYS A 74 -0.63 -10.85 -7.70
N GLU A 75 -0.75 -11.57 -8.80
CA GLU A 75 0.27 -11.59 -9.85
C GLU A 75 0.51 -10.19 -10.43
N LYS A 76 -0.56 -9.46 -10.70
CA LYS A 76 -0.48 -8.10 -11.22
C LYS A 76 0.34 -7.20 -10.32
N TYR A 77 0.05 -7.22 -9.03
CA TYR A 77 0.71 -6.34 -8.07
C TYR A 77 2.10 -6.82 -7.66
N GLN A 78 2.39 -8.10 -7.80
CA GLN A 78 3.74 -8.63 -7.57
C GLN A 78 4.76 -8.10 -8.57
N SER A 79 4.32 -7.55 -9.69
CA SER A 79 5.23 -6.88 -10.63
C SER A 79 5.70 -5.51 -10.12
N TYR A 80 5.03 -4.95 -9.10
CA TYR A 80 5.36 -3.65 -8.51
C TYR A 80 6.06 -3.75 -7.15
N THR A 81 5.65 -4.70 -6.34
CA THR A 81 6.19 -4.91 -5.00
C THR A 81 5.94 -6.35 -4.57
N ASN A 82 6.43 -6.74 -3.40
CA ASN A 82 6.11 -8.06 -2.85
C ASN A 82 4.69 -8.03 -2.27
N VAL A 83 3.91 -9.06 -2.55
CA VAL A 83 2.56 -9.23 -1.99
C VAL A 83 2.58 -10.48 -1.11
N LEU A 84 2.39 -10.27 0.17
CA LEU A 84 2.51 -11.34 1.17
C LEU A 84 1.15 -11.86 1.64
#